data_1ee6a27a89110d07d9f164812aa77664
#
_entry.id   1ee6a27a89110d07d9f164812aa77664
#
_cell.length_a   1.000
_cell.length_b   1.000
_cell.length_c   1.000
_cell.angle_alpha   90.00
_cell.angle_beta   90.00
_cell.angle_gamma   90.00
#
_symmetry.space_group_name_H-M   'P 1'
#
loop_
_entity.id
_entity.type
_entity.pdbx_description
1 polymer ?
#
loop_
_entity_poly.entity_id
_entity_poly.type
_entity_poly.pdbx_seq_one_letter_code
_entity_poly.pdbx_strand_id
1 'polypeptide(L)'
;MDTRKIIQNIIEYIDENIKSEISNYDLCNITGYSYIHLVRLFKQYLGATPNEYMLRRRLLFAVYEMNGETSKTDIAFNFGFDTYAGFYKAFKREFGCSPSKFTKSYIGNKPYKINILQEEYIMVSKTKIQKILPNWNLQNNIIKPIINENTGKQSDNSYYIGDDYIMKYSTNLAAIKKNIMLLEIVKLNNNDDYLQCGELYFIVAKRIYGNQLRCVDILNDTSIALTIGENIAKLHNKLKFFDIDDFEQTNIYDDCINNLDKVKKLANLSNEFCDKYKNEFGNLIDKLPTQLIHRDINPSNMIFAGKEFKSFVDFDLSEVNLRIFDICYCATAILSECFNNQINFEVWQEILDNLIKGYNRIDSLSKDEIKAIPYVICLVEIICIAYFSKYDKFEELTERNISMLKWLTENM
;
A
#
# COMPACT_ATOMS: atom_id res chain seq x y z
N MET A 1 -21.89 4.03 -25.53
CA MET A 1 -20.84 4.72 -24.75
C MET A 1 -20.47 3.82 -23.58
N ASP A 2 -19.20 3.58 -23.34
CA ASP A 2 -18.75 2.71 -22.23
C ASP A 2 -19.15 3.33 -20.90
N THR A 3 -19.97 2.63 -20.14
CA THR A 3 -20.51 3.11 -18.86
C THR A 3 -19.41 3.40 -17.84
N ARG A 4 -18.33 2.61 -17.86
CA ARG A 4 -17.17 2.79 -16.98
C ARG A 4 -16.47 4.12 -17.27
N LYS A 5 -16.36 4.49 -18.57
CA LYS A 5 -15.81 5.78 -19.00
C LYS A 5 -16.67 6.96 -18.57
N ILE A 6 -17.99 6.80 -18.59
CA ILE A 6 -18.90 7.84 -18.08
C ILE A 6 -18.71 8.08 -16.58
N ILE A 7 -18.57 7.01 -15.81
CA ILE A 7 -18.31 7.13 -14.36
C ILE A 7 -16.95 7.77 -14.13
N GLN A 8 -15.92 7.43 -14.92
CA GLN A 8 -14.60 8.08 -14.82
C GLN A 8 -14.69 9.59 -15.06
N ASN A 9 -15.42 10.03 -16.05
CA ASN A 9 -15.61 11.47 -16.32
C ASN A 9 -16.27 12.19 -15.14
N ILE A 10 -17.18 11.53 -14.41
CA ILE A 10 -17.79 12.12 -13.19
C ILE A 10 -16.79 12.18 -12.06
N ILE A 11 -15.98 11.14 -11.87
CA ILE A 11 -14.91 11.13 -10.86
C ILE A 11 -13.96 12.32 -11.08
N GLU A 12 -13.53 12.52 -12.32
CA GLU A 12 -12.67 13.65 -12.72
C GLU A 12 -13.34 14.99 -12.47
N TYR A 13 -14.59 15.14 -12.92
CA TYR A 13 -15.37 16.35 -12.69
C TYR A 13 -15.51 16.69 -11.20
N ILE A 14 -15.81 15.69 -10.35
CA ILE A 14 -15.91 15.89 -8.90
C ILE A 14 -14.56 16.34 -8.33
N ASP A 15 -13.47 15.70 -8.69
CA ASP A 15 -12.14 16.02 -8.14
C ASP A 15 -11.66 17.40 -8.59
N GLU A 16 -11.92 17.79 -9.84
CA GLU A 16 -11.56 19.10 -10.39
C GLU A 16 -12.41 20.25 -9.78
N ASN A 17 -13.65 19.96 -9.39
CA ASN A 17 -14.56 20.93 -8.83
C ASN A 17 -14.82 20.71 -7.32
N ILE A 18 -13.91 20.04 -6.61
CA ILE A 18 -14.14 19.54 -5.24
C ILE A 18 -14.48 20.64 -4.22
N LYS A 19 -14.01 21.89 -4.45
CA LYS A 19 -14.29 23.06 -3.63
C LYS A 19 -15.57 23.78 -4.03
N SER A 20 -16.13 23.48 -5.19
CA SER A 20 -17.34 24.12 -5.70
C SER A 20 -18.59 23.42 -5.19
N GLU A 21 -19.71 24.09 -5.27
CA GLU A 21 -21.02 23.46 -5.07
C GLU A 21 -21.33 22.56 -6.29
N ILE A 22 -21.43 21.27 -6.06
CA ILE A 22 -21.78 20.27 -7.07
C ILE A 22 -23.15 19.72 -6.74
N SER A 23 -24.12 20.00 -7.58
CA SER A 23 -25.47 19.51 -7.42
C SER A 23 -25.69 18.15 -8.11
N ASN A 24 -26.74 17.42 -7.68
CA ASN A 24 -27.16 16.20 -8.38
C ASN A 24 -27.56 16.48 -9.84
N TYR A 25 -28.04 17.70 -10.12
CA TYR A 25 -28.41 18.12 -11.47
C TYR A 25 -27.20 18.24 -12.39
N ASP A 26 -26.06 18.76 -11.88
CA ASP A 26 -24.82 18.89 -12.66
C ASP A 26 -24.33 17.50 -13.08
N LEU A 27 -24.33 16.53 -12.15
CA LEU A 27 -23.92 15.16 -12.43
C LEU A 27 -24.84 14.48 -13.47
N CYS A 28 -26.16 14.75 -13.40
CA CYS A 28 -27.12 14.26 -14.37
C CYS A 28 -26.91 14.87 -15.76
N ASN A 29 -26.62 16.16 -15.85
CA ASN A 29 -26.36 16.84 -17.11
C ASN A 29 -25.13 16.33 -17.83
N ILE A 30 -24.04 16.08 -17.10
CA ILE A 30 -22.77 15.54 -17.66
C ILE A 30 -23.00 14.16 -18.31
N THR A 31 -23.89 13.34 -17.72
CA THR A 31 -24.07 11.95 -18.15
C THR A 31 -25.28 11.71 -19.04
N GLY A 32 -26.27 12.58 -18.97
CA GLY A 32 -27.59 12.36 -19.55
C GLY A 32 -28.42 11.30 -18.80
N TYR A 33 -27.97 10.85 -17.62
CA TYR A 33 -28.66 9.85 -16.80
C TYR A 33 -29.51 10.49 -15.70
N SER A 34 -30.57 9.78 -15.29
CA SER A 34 -31.26 10.15 -14.05
C SER A 34 -30.37 9.89 -12.83
N TYR A 35 -30.57 10.69 -11.77
CA TYR A 35 -29.78 10.54 -10.54
C TYR A 35 -29.88 9.13 -9.93
N ILE A 36 -31.06 8.50 -9.98
CA ILE A 36 -31.27 7.13 -9.49
C ILE A 36 -30.37 6.13 -10.27
N HIS A 37 -30.30 6.29 -11.59
CA HIS A 37 -29.45 5.44 -12.43
C HIS A 37 -27.97 5.67 -12.11
N LEU A 38 -27.58 6.92 -11.94
CA LEU A 38 -26.23 7.30 -11.57
C LEU A 38 -25.80 6.71 -10.22
N VAL A 39 -26.67 6.78 -9.19
CA VAL A 39 -26.44 6.15 -7.88
C VAL A 39 -26.22 4.64 -8.02
N ARG A 40 -26.99 3.97 -8.88
CA ARG A 40 -26.83 2.52 -9.11
C ARG A 40 -25.48 2.21 -9.76
N LEU A 41 -25.07 2.98 -10.75
CA LEU A 41 -23.78 2.81 -11.44
C LEU A 41 -22.60 3.11 -10.51
N PHE A 42 -22.67 4.19 -9.73
CA PHE A 42 -21.63 4.50 -8.73
C PHE A 42 -21.48 3.37 -7.72
N LYS A 43 -22.58 2.81 -7.22
CA LYS A 43 -22.52 1.65 -6.32
C LYS A 43 -21.93 0.42 -6.99
N GLN A 44 -22.20 0.21 -8.27
CA GLN A 44 -21.65 -0.91 -9.03
C GLN A 44 -20.14 -0.79 -9.22
N TYR A 45 -19.64 0.39 -9.62
CA TYR A 45 -18.23 0.59 -9.97
C TYR A 45 -17.35 1.05 -8.80
N LEU A 46 -17.91 1.72 -7.80
CA LEU A 46 -17.18 2.35 -6.70
C LEU A 46 -17.62 1.87 -5.31
N GLY A 47 -18.66 1.05 -5.22
CA GLY A 47 -19.22 0.59 -3.94
C GLY A 47 -19.93 1.65 -3.10
N ALA A 48 -20.03 2.90 -3.58
CA ALA A 48 -20.58 4.06 -2.87
C ALA A 48 -21.53 4.88 -3.76
N THR A 49 -22.30 5.77 -3.15
CA THR A 49 -23.08 6.77 -3.88
C THR A 49 -22.20 7.96 -4.30
N PRO A 50 -22.60 8.77 -5.32
CA PRO A 50 -21.89 9.99 -5.67
C PRO A 50 -21.65 10.92 -4.47
N ASN A 51 -22.65 11.11 -3.61
CA ASN A 51 -22.55 11.96 -2.43
C ASN A 51 -21.58 11.40 -1.37
N GLU A 52 -21.55 10.08 -1.15
CA GLU A 52 -20.58 9.44 -0.26
C GLU A 52 -19.14 9.57 -0.81
N TYR A 53 -18.97 9.39 -2.11
CA TYR A 53 -17.70 9.59 -2.78
C TYR A 53 -17.22 11.05 -2.63
N MET A 54 -18.05 12.01 -3.01
CA MET A 54 -17.77 13.45 -2.93
C MET A 54 -17.42 13.89 -1.51
N LEU A 55 -18.19 13.45 -0.52
CA LEU A 55 -17.91 13.76 0.88
C LEU A 55 -16.53 13.24 1.32
N ARG A 56 -16.19 11.99 0.98
CA ARG A 56 -14.88 11.41 1.31
C ARG A 56 -13.76 12.17 0.63
N ARG A 57 -13.90 12.51 -0.67
CA ARG A 57 -12.90 13.28 -1.41
C ARG A 57 -12.68 14.66 -0.79
N ARG A 58 -13.76 15.40 -0.47
CA ARG A 58 -13.68 16.69 0.22
C ARG A 58 -12.91 16.61 1.54
N LEU A 59 -13.16 15.58 2.34
CA LEU A 59 -12.44 15.38 3.61
C LEU A 59 -10.96 15.06 3.39
N LEU A 60 -10.61 14.25 2.39
CA LEU A 60 -9.21 13.93 2.07
C LEU A 60 -8.45 15.16 1.58
N PHE A 61 -9.05 15.97 0.68
CA PHE A 61 -8.43 17.23 0.22
C PHE A 61 -8.33 18.26 1.37
N ALA A 62 -9.34 18.33 2.25
CA ALA A 62 -9.26 19.18 3.44
C ALA A 62 -8.10 18.79 4.36
N VAL A 63 -7.86 17.48 4.57
CA VAL A 63 -6.69 16.98 5.32
C VAL A 63 -5.39 17.48 4.72
N TYR A 64 -5.24 17.42 3.41
CA TYR A 64 -4.05 17.92 2.72
C TYR A 64 -3.84 19.41 2.92
N GLU A 65 -4.91 20.23 2.80
CA GLU A 65 -4.81 21.67 3.00
C GLU A 65 -4.56 22.09 4.47
N MET A 66 -4.89 21.23 5.43
CA MET A 66 -4.57 21.48 6.85
C MET A 66 -3.06 21.47 7.16
N ASN A 67 -2.20 21.06 6.23
CA ASN A 67 -0.74 21.18 6.39
C ASN A 67 -0.26 22.64 6.23
N GLY A 68 -1.08 23.51 5.64
CA GLY A 68 -0.78 24.93 5.45
C GLY A 68 -1.24 25.81 6.62
N GLU A 69 -1.18 27.12 6.43
CA GLU A 69 -1.53 28.12 7.44
C GLU A 69 -3.03 28.45 7.49
N THR A 70 -3.83 27.96 6.55
CA THR A 70 -5.27 28.22 6.46
C THR A 70 -6.01 27.69 7.68
N SER A 71 -6.90 28.48 8.25
CA SER A 71 -7.67 28.07 9.42
C SER A 71 -8.57 26.87 9.08
N LYS A 72 -8.76 25.96 10.06
CA LYS A 72 -9.63 24.78 9.87
C LYS A 72 -11.09 25.15 9.57
N THR A 73 -11.50 26.34 10.01
CA THR A 73 -12.85 26.88 9.75
C THR A 73 -12.97 27.30 8.28
N ASP A 74 -11.97 28.02 7.76
CA ASP A 74 -11.96 28.41 6.35
C ASP A 74 -11.83 27.20 5.43
N ILE A 75 -10.99 26.23 5.80
CA ILE A 75 -10.91 24.95 5.08
C ILE A 75 -12.28 24.26 5.02
N ALA A 76 -13.02 24.19 6.13
CA ALA A 76 -14.35 23.60 6.14
C ALA A 76 -15.30 24.29 5.14
N PHE A 77 -15.34 25.63 5.13
CA PHE A 77 -16.16 26.38 4.18
C PHE A 77 -15.69 26.22 2.72
N ASN A 78 -14.37 26.26 2.48
CA ASN A 78 -13.77 26.05 1.15
C ASN A 78 -14.13 24.68 0.54
N PHE A 79 -14.38 23.67 1.38
CA PHE A 79 -14.80 22.34 0.94
C PHE A 79 -16.31 22.12 1.02
N GLY A 80 -17.12 23.18 1.05
CA GLY A 80 -18.58 23.13 0.89
C GLY A 80 -19.32 22.61 2.13
N PHE A 81 -18.78 22.83 3.34
CA PHE A 81 -19.53 22.60 4.58
C PHE A 81 -20.17 23.90 5.05
N ASP A 82 -21.47 23.88 5.31
CA ASP A 82 -22.22 25.05 5.78
C ASP A 82 -21.78 25.53 7.16
N THR A 83 -21.23 24.63 7.97
CA THR A 83 -20.76 24.94 9.32
C THR A 83 -19.52 24.14 9.69
N TYR A 84 -18.64 24.73 10.52
CA TYR A 84 -17.51 23.99 11.08
C TYR A 84 -17.97 22.78 11.94
N ALA A 85 -19.11 22.86 12.61
CA ALA A 85 -19.65 21.75 13.39
C ALA A 85 -20.03 20.56 12.48
N GLY A 86 -20.61 20.82 11.29
CA GLY A 86 -20.90 19.82 10.27
C GLY A 86 -19.64 19.14 9.78
N PHE A 87 -18.62 19.94 9.41
CA PHE A 87 -17.29 19.45 9.03
C PHE A 87 -16.68 18.61 10.13
N TYR A 88 -16.65 19.09 11.38
CA TYR A 88 -16.07 18.38 12.52
C TYR A 88 -16.71 17.00 12.73
N LYS A 89 -18.06 16.91 12.65
CA LYS A 89 -18.79 15.65 12.77
C LYS A 89 -18.46 14.68 11.64
N ALA A 90 -18.42 15.17 10.38
CA ALA A 90 -18.08 14.36 9.22
C ALA A 90 -16.63 13.88 9.30
N PHE A 91 -15.69 14.77 9.65
CA PHE A 91 -14.29 14.48 9.84
C PHE A 91 -14.06 13.41 10.93
N LYS A 92 -14.66 13.61 12.11
CA LYS A 92 -14.53 12.65 13.21
C LYS A 92 -15.12 11.28 12.87
N ARG A 93 -16.20 11.25 12.10
CA ARG A 93 -16.79 10.00 11.59
C ARG A 93 -15.86 9.30 10.61
N GLU A 94 -15.20 10.03 9.71
CA GLU A 94 -14.29 9.47 8.71
C GLU A 94 -12.95 9.03 9.33
N PHE A 95 -12.28 9.92 10.07
CA PHE A 95 -10.92 9.68 10.58
C PHE A 95 -10.84 9.16 12.02
N GLY A 96 -11.97 9.06 12.72
CA GLY A 96 -12.01 8.56 14.10
C GLY A 96 -11.48 9.54 15.16
N CYS A 97 -10.97 10.70 14.76
CA CYS A 97 -10.43 11.74 15.66
C CYS A 97 -10.82 13.15 15.19
N SER A 98 -10.56 14.16 16.02
CA SER A 98 -10.80 15.56 15.63
C SER A 98 -9.77 16.06 14.62
N PRO A 99 -10.10 17.08 13.80
CA PRO A 99 -9.14 17.72 12.89
C PRO A 99 -7.85 18.16 13.57
N SER A 100 -7.96 18.76 14.76
CA SER A 100 -6.79 19.22 15.53
C SER A 100 -5.95 18.09 16.11
N LYS A 101 -6.53 16.93 16.41
CA LYS A 101 -5.78 15.74 16.83
C LYS A 101 -5.07 15.13 15.62
N PHE A 102 -5.76 15.07 14.48
CA PHE A 102 -5.18 14.54 13.25
C PHE A 102 -3.91 15.29 12.85
N THR A 103 -3.97 16.61 12.74
CA THR A 103 -2.82 17.45 12.31
C THR A 103 -1.65 17.48 13.31
N LYS A 104 -1.86 17.04 14.55
CA LYS A 104 -0.76 16.84 15.51
C LYS A 104 -0.04 15.51 15.33
N SER A 105 -0.73 14.51 14.79
CA SER A 105 -0.22 13.13 14.67
C SER A 105 0.22 12.77 13.25
N TYR A 106 -0.35 13.41 12.24
CA TYR A 106 -0.15 13.04 10.84
C TYR A 106 0.00 14.28 9.95
N ILE A 107 0.78 14.12 8.89
CA ILE A 107 0.86 15.09 7.77
C ILE A 107 -0.13 14.58 6.71
N GLY A 108 -1.03 15.45 6.25
CA GLY A 108 -2.00 15.09 5.21
C GLY A 108 -1.34 14.94 3.84
N ASN A 109 -1.63 13.87 3.14
CA ASN A 109 -1.17 13.68 1.76
C ASN A 109 -2.17 14.27 0.76
N LYS A 110 -1.62 14.74 -0.37
CA LYS A 110 -2.45 15.08 -1.53
C LYS A 110 -3.20 13.82 -1.99
N PRO A 111 -4.53 13.86 -2.09
CA PRO A 111 -5.29 12.72 -2.58
C PRO A 111 -4.89 12.41 -4.04
N TYR A 112 -4.57 11.14 -4.31
CA TYR A 112 -4.24 10.71 -5.66
C TYR A 112 -5.49 10.74 -6.55
N LYS A 113 -5.28 10.86 -7.87
CA LYS A 113 -6.34 10.76 -8.87
C LYS A 113 -6.84 9.31 -8.96
N ILE A 114 -8.14 9.12 -8.86
CA ILE A 114 -8.77 7.81 -9.02
C ILE A 114 -9.08 7.62 -10.50
N ASN A 115 -8.55 6.53 -11.07
CA ASN A 115 -8.78 6.17 -12.47
C ASN A 115 -9.29 4.72 -12.55
N ILE A 116 -10.62 4.57 -12.58
CA ILE A 116 -11.25 3.25 -12.63
C ILE A 116 -11.09 2.54 -13.98
N LEU A 117 -10.55 3.20 -15.01
CA LEU A 117 -10.24 2.59 -16.29
C LEU A 117 -8.90 1.82 -16.22
N GLN A 118 -8.00 2.26 -15.34
CA GLN A 118 -6.69 1.66 -15.14
C GLN A 118 -6.69 0.57 -14.06
N GLU A 119 -7.51 0.75 -13.01
CA GLU A 119 -7.57 -0.19 -11.89
C GLU A 119 -8.95 -0.24 -11.26
N GLU A 120 -9.19 -1.25 -10.46
CA GLU A 120 -10.40 -1.34 -9.66
C GLU A 120 -10.26 -0.48 -8.39
N TYR A 121 -11.28 0.34 -8.13
CA TYR A 121 -11.37 1.13 -6.90
C TYR A 121 -12.73 0.92 -6.27
N ILE A 122 -12.78 0.29 -5.11
CA ILE A 122 -14.04 0.06 -4.38
C ILE A 122 -13.95 0.67 -2.99
N MET A 123 -14.86 1.57 -2.73
CA MET A 123 -15.03 2.21 -1.43
C MET A 123 -16.09 1.48 -0.61
N VAL A 124 -15.71 0.99 0.57
CA VAL A 124 -16.65 0.40 1.51
C VAL A 124 -16.98 1.40 2.60
N SER A 125 -18.26 1.80 2.70
CA SER A 125 -18.70 2.73 3.73
C SER A 125 -18.70 2.06 5.12
N LYS A 126 -18.40 2.83 6.17
CA LYS A 126 -18.51 2.36 7.56
C LYS A 126 -19.92 1.83 7.89
N THR A 127 -20.95 2.38 7.26
CA THR A 127 -22.31 1.87 7.40
C THR A 127 -22.45 0.44 6.87
N LYS A 128 -21.78 0.12 5.73
CA LYS A 128 -21.76 -1.26 5.20
C LYS A 128 -20.99 -2.17 6.15
N ILE A 129 -19.83 -1.73 6.63
CA ILE A 129 -19.04 -2.50 7.61
C ILE A 129 -19.88 -2.77 8.87
N GLN A 130 -20.52 -1.75 9.44
CA GLN A 130 -21.37 -1.90 10.64
C GLN A 130 -22.47 -2.96 10.46
N LYS A 131 -23.05 -3.06 9.25
CA LYS A 131 -24.09 -4.05 8.94
C LYS A 131 -23.58 -5.48 8.88
N ILE A 132 -22.32 -5.70 8.57
CA ILE A 132 -21.75 -7.05 8.43
C ILE A 132 -21.04 -7.52 9.72
N LEU A 133 -20.67 -6.63 10.64
CA LEU A 133 -20.01 -6.98 11.91
C LEU A 133 -20.75 -8.02 12.77
N PRO A 134 -22.12 -8.10 12.74
CA PRO A 134 -22.83 -9.16 13.46
C PRO A 134 -22.41 -10.58 13.09
N ASN A 135 -21.87 -10.80 11.87
CA ASN A 135 -21.38 -12.13 11.44
C ASN A 135 -20.19 -12.64 12.29
N TRP A 136 -19.50 -11.74 12.99
CA TRP A 136 -18.39 -12.06 13.93
C TRP A 136 -18.73 -11.73 15.39
N ASN A 137 -19.99 -11.42 15.73
CA ASN A 137 -20.41 -10.90 17.04
C ASN A 137 -19.72 -9.58 17.45
N LEU A 138 -19.33 -8.76 16.48
CA LEU A 138 -18.59 -7.51 16.69
C LEU A 138 -19.41 -6.23 16.47
N GLN A 139 -20.74 -6.31 16.44
CA GLN A 139 -21.67 -5.21 16.13
C GLN A 139 -21.55 -3.99 17.03
N ASN A 140 -21.04 -4.14 18.25
CA ASN A 140 -20.91 -3.06 19.23
C ASN A 140 -19.56 -2.34 19.15
N ASN A 141 -18.67 -2.76 18.25
CA ASN A 141 -17.33 -2.18 18.13
C ASN A 141 -17.33 -0.91 17.29
N ILE A 142 -16.45 0.04 17.64
CA ILE A 142 -16.23 1.27 16.90
C ILE A 142 -15.33 0.97 15.70
N ILE A 143 -15.72 1.48 14.52
CA ILE A 143 -14.93 1.36 13.28
C ILE A 143 -14.01 2.58 13.17
N LYS A 144 -12.68 2.33 13.18
CA LYS A 144 -11.66 3.38 13.01
C LYS A 144 -10.84 3.11 11.75
N PRO A 145 -10.47 4.14 10.96
CA PRO A 145 -9.56 3.95 9.83
C PRO A 145 -8.18 3.56 10.33
N ILE A 146 -7.44 2.83 9.50
CA ILE A 146 -6.01 2.63 9.67
C ILE A 146 -5.30 3.75 8.90
N ILE A 147 -4.42 4.48 9.56
CA ILE A 147 -3.67 5.58 8.99
C ILE A 147 -2.19 5.22 9.07
N ASN A 148 -1.51 5.24 7.95
CA ASN A 148 -0.07 5.01 7.87
C ASN A 148 0.66 6.13 8.63
N GLU A 149 1.48 5.78 9.59
CA GLU A 149 2.17 6.75 10.47
C GLU A 149 3.27 7.53 9.76
N ASN A 150 3.85 6.96 8.69
CA ASN A 150 4.89 7.61 7.89
C ASN A 150 4.32 8.63 6.91
N THR A 151 3.21 8.25 6.26
CA THR A 151 2.67 9.02 5.13
C THR A 151 1.38 9.77 5.47
N GLY A 152 0.71 9.45 6.59
CA GLY A 152 -0.63 9.99 6.90
C GLY A 152 -1.73 9.46 5.97
N LYS A 153 -1.42 8.55 5.05
CA LYS A 153 -2.39 7.98 4.13
C LYS A 153 -3.32 7.00 4.87
N GLN A 154 -4.61 7.15 4.65
CA GLN A 154 -5.60 6.19 5.14
C GLN A 154 -5.56 4.91 4.28
N SER A 155 -5.65 3.73 4.92
CA SER A 155 -5.84 2.47 4.21
C SER A 155 -7.16 2.49 3.43
N ASP A 156 -7.10 2.02 2.19
CA ASP A 156 -8.27 1.95 1.31
C ASP A 156 -9.15 0.73 1.58
N ASN A 157 -8.58 -0.35 2.17
CA ASN A 157 -9.23 -1.66 2.30
C ASN A 157 -9.20 -2.26 3.71
N SER A 158 -8.77 -1.49 4.73
CA SER A 158 -8.63 -2.02 6.09
C SER A 158 -9.10 -1.03 7.15
N TYR A 159 -9.68 -1.56 8.23
CA TYR A 159 -10.20 -0.79 9.36
C TYR A 159 -9.92 -1.48 10.68
N TYR A 160 -9.64 -0.69 11.74
CA TYR A 160 -9.70 -1.20 13.10
C TYR A 160 -11.17 -1.39 13.53
N ILE A 161 -11.46 -2.53 14.16
CA ILE A 161 -12.75 -2.87 14.74
C ILE A 161 -12.58 -2.99 16.25
N GLY A 162 -13.05 -1.97 16.96
CA GLY A 162 -12.69 -1.79 18.38
C GLY A 162 -11.20 -1.51 18.53
N ASP A 163 -10.62 -2.07 19.59
CA ASP A 163 -9.19 -1.96 19.86
C ASP A 163 -8.43 -3.25 19.52
N ASP A 164 -9.15 -4.40 19.40
CA ASP A 164 -8.55 -5.73 19.35
C ASP A 164 -8.53 -6.39 17.97
N TYR A 165 -9.23 -5.79 16.97
CA TYR A 165 -9.40 -6.44 15.67
C TYR A 165 -9.09 -5.51 14.50
N ILE A 166 -8.76 -6.15 13.36
CA ILE A 166 -8.61 -5.52 12.05
C ILE A 166 -9.56 -6.23 11.10
N MET A 167 -10.38 -5.47 10.38
CA MET A 167 -11.11 -5.95 9.22
C MET A 167 -10.38 -5.55 7.96
N LYS A 168 -10.18 -6.52 7.05
CA LYS A 168 -9.65 -6.29 5.70
C LYS A 168 -10.65 -6.80 4.67
N TYR A 169 -10.72 -6.16 3.50
CA TYR A 169 -11.52 -6.63 2.38
C TYR A 169 -10.79 -6.48 1.05
N SER A 170 -11.18 -7.32 0.10
CA SER A 170 -10.65 -7.32 -1.27
C SER A 170 -11.69 -7.91 -2.23
N THR A 171 -11.61 -7.58 -3.50
CA THR A 171 -12.26 -8.31 -4.60
C THR A 171 -11.46 -9.55 -4.99
N ASN A 172 -10.17 -9.58 -4.65
CA ASN A 172 -9.28 -10.70 -4.93
C ASN A 172 -9.36 -11.76 -3.80
N LEU A 173 -10.06 -12.86 -4.07
CA LEU A 173 -10.17 -13.97 -3.13
C LEU A 173 -8.82 -14.63 -2.82
N ALA A 174 -7.90 -14.69 -3.78
CA ALA A 174 -6.57 -15.27 -3.55
C ALA A 174 -5.78 -14.46 -2.51
N ALA A 175 -5.80 -13.11 -2.60
CA ALA A 175 -5.20 -12.24 -1.59
C ALA A 175 -5.82 -12.44 -0.19
N ILE A 176 -7.14 -12.60 -0.12
CA ILE A 176 -7.83 -12.88 1.16
C ILE A 176 -7.40 -14.24 1.72
N LYS A 177 -7.32 -15.30 0.89
CA LYS A 177 -6.86 -16.62 1.33
C LYS A 177 -5.43 -16.60 1.86
N LYS A 178 -4.51 -15.87 1.20
CA LYS A 178 -3.13 -15.68 1.70
C LYS A 178 -3.11 -15.08 3.11
N ASN A 179 -3.92 -14.06 3.36
CA ASN A 179 -4.05 -13.48 4.70
C ASN A 179 -4.67 -14.44 5.73
N ILE A 180 -5.65 -15.26 5.31
CA ILE A 180 -6.24 -16.30 6.19
C ILE A 180 -5.19 -17.31 6.64
N MET A 181 -4.31 -17.73 5.74
CA MET A 181 -3.25 -18.69 6.05
C MET A 181 -2.17 -18.12 6.99
N LEU A 182 -1.89 -16.82 6.91
CA LEU A 182 -0.72 -16.20 7.52
C LEU A 182 -1.04 -15.31 8.74
N LEU A 183 -2.32 -14.97 8.97
CA LEU A 183 -2.78 -14.17 10.09
C LEU A 183 -3.66 -14.96 11.07
N GLU A 184 -3.77 -14.49 12.29
CA GLU A 184 -4.72 -15.04 13.27
C GLU A 184 -6.14 -14.53 13.00
N ILE A 185 -6.91 -15.32 12.25
CA ILE A 185 -8.26 -14.96 11.77
C ILE A 185 -9.31 -15.24 12.85
N VAL A 186 -10.30 -14.35 12.93
CA VAL A 186 -11.51 -14.53 13.73
C VAL A 186 -12.59 -15.14 12.82
N LYS A 187 -12.99 -16.38 13.11
CA LYS A 187 -14.01 -17.06 12.32
C LYS A 187 -15.39 -16.41 12.44
N LEU A 188 -16.19 -16.53 11.40
CA LEU A 188 -17.60 -16.15 11.42
C LEU A 188 -18.42 -17.08 12.37
N ASN A 189 -19.63 -16.66 12.68
CA ASN A 189 -20.56 -17.42 13.53
C ASN A 189 -20.94 -18.80 12.95
N ASN A 190 -20.85 -18.97 11.62
CA ASN A 190 -21.03 -20.25 10.92
C ASN A 190 -19.72 -21.04 10.76
N ASN A 191 -18.63 -20.59 11.38
CA ASN A 191 -17.30 -21.16 11.35
C ASN A 191 -16.52 -21.00 10.03
N ASP A 192 -17.00 -20.20 9.08
CA ASP A 192 -16.26 -19.83 7.88
C ASP A 192 -15.12 -18.84 8.19
N ASP A 193 -14.11 -18.78 7.34
CA ASP A 193 -12.95 -17.90 7.49
C ASP A 193 -13.17 -16.51 6.93
N TYR A 194 -14.06 -16.34 5.97
CA TYR A 194 -14.37 -15.06 5.33
C TYR A 194 -15.85 -14.91 5.00
N LEU A 195 -16.30 -13.66 4.90
CA LEU A 195 -17.65 -13.30 4.45
C LEU A 195 -17.58 -12.81 3.00
N GLN A 196 -18.39 -13.39 2.12
CA GLN A 196 -18.60 -12.85 0.78
C GLN A 196 -19.84 -11.95 0.74
N CYS A 197 -19.70 -10.74 0.18
CA CYS A 197 -20.79 -9.76 0.04
C CYS A 197 -20.75 -9.12 -1.36
N GLY A 198 -21.43 -9.73 -2.33
CA GLY A 198 -21.28 -9.42 -3.76
C GLY A 198 -19.90 -9.86 -4.23
N GLU A 199 -19.15 -8.96 -4.85
CA GLU A 199 -17.78 -9.19 -5.33
C GLU A 199 -16.70 -9.00 -4.25
N LEU A 200 -17.08 -8.62 -3.03
CA LEU A 200 -16.15 -8.36 -1.93
C LEU A 200 -16.08 -9.52 -0.95
N TYR A 201 -14.87 -9.81 -0.54
CA TYR A 201 -14.53 -10.77 0.50
C TYR A 201 -13.98 -10.02 1.72
N PHE A 202 -14.48 -10.34 2.90
CA PHE A 202 -14.14 -9.69 4.16
C PHE A 202 -13.57 -10.71 5.13
N ILE A 203 -12.48 -10.36 5.79
CA ILE A 203 -11.92 -11.09 6.92
C ILE A 203 -11.78 -10.17 8.13
N VAL A 204 -11.81 -10.76 9.30
CA VAL A 204 -11.42 -10.12 10.56
C VAL A 204 -10.26 -10.90 11.14
N ALA A 205 -9.19 -10.18 11.50
CA ALA A 205 -8.03 -10.75 12.17
C ALA A 205 -7.82 -10.09 13.53
N LYS A 206 -7.13 -10.76 14.45
CA LYS A 206 -6.67 -10.13 15.68
C LYS A 206 -5.67 -9.03 15.38
N ARG A 207 -5.81 -7.91 16.10
CA ARG A 207 -4.88 -6.80 15.98
C ARG A 207 -3.55 -7.14 16.65
N ILE A 208 -2.47 -6.86 15.93
CA ILE A 208 -1.12 -6.87 16.48
C ILE A 208 -0.85 -5.47 17.04
N TYR A 209 -0.55 -5.39 18.36
CA TYR A 209 -0.30 -4.12 19.01
C TYR A 209 1.14 -3.66 18.78
N GLY A 210 1.26 -2.41 18.40
CA GLY A 210 2.50 -1.72 18.07
C GLY A 210 2.26 -0.62 17.07
N ASN A 211 3.33 -0.02 16.59
CA ASN A 211 3.34 1.04 15.59
C ASN A 211 4.07 0.55 14.35
N GLN A 212 3.72 1.12 13.21
CA GLN A 212 4.50 0.93 11.98
C GLN A 212 5.90 1.51 12.17
N LEU A 213 6.90 0.85 11.58
CA LEU A 213 8.27 1.34 11.63
C LEU A 213 8.39 2.63 10.80
N ARG A 214 9.06 3.65 11.35
CA ARG A 214 9.31 4.89 10.61
C ARG A 214 10.73 4.89 10.07
N CYS A 215 10.88 5.38 8.85
CA CYS A 215 12.19 5.54 8.21
C CYS A 215 13.17 6.30 9.10
N VAL A 216 12.74 7.39 9.74
CA VAL A 216 13.59 8.19 10.64
C VAL A 216 14.16 7.37 11.80
N ASP A 217 13.43 6.38 12.31
CA ASP A 217 13.91 5.54 13.41
C ASP A 217 15.05 4.62 12.93
N ILE A 218 14.99 4.13 11.67
CA ILE A 218 16.05 3.31 11.06
C ILE A 218 17.29 4.17 10.78
N LEU A 219 17.11 5.41 10.30
CA LEU A 219 18.24 6.32 10.05
C LEU A 219 18.96 6.74 11.33
N ASN A 220 18.23 6.86 12.43
CA ASN A 220 18.80 7.19 13.73
C ASN A 220 19.48 5.98 14.41
N ASP A 221 19.06 4.77 14.08
CA ASP A 221 19.60 3.52 14.65
C ASP A 221 19.58 2.41 13.58
N THR A 222 20.62 2.36 12.74
CA THR A 222 20.78 1.36 11.67
C THR A 222 20.79 -0.08 12.18
N SER A 223 21.01 -0.30 13.49
CA SER A 223 20.94 -1.62 14.11
C SER A 223 19.53 -2.23 14.10
N ILE A 224 18.48 -1.43 13.93
CA ILE A 224 17.10 -1.91 13.73
C ILE A 224 17.04 -2.83 12.50
N ALA A 225 17.81 -2.54 11.45
CA ALA A 225 17.89 -3.37 10.24
C ALA A 225 18.40 -4.80 10.54
N LEU A 226 19.25 -4.97 11.56
CA LEU A 226 19.66 -6.30 12.05
C LEU A 226 18.45 -7.12 12.54
N THR A 227 17.61 -6.50 13.37
CA THR A 227 16.38 -7.13 13.89
C THR A 227 15.41 -7.46 12.73
N ILE A 228 15.30 -6.58 11.74
CA ILE A 228 14.46 -6.82 10.55
C ILE A 228 14.98 -8.04 9.80
N GLY A 229 16.28 -8.10 9.47
CA GLY A 229 16.90 -9.22 8.78
C GLY A 229 16.71 -10.57 9.49
N GLU A 230 16.89 -10.60 10.82
CA GLU A 230 16.62 -11.79 11.63
C GLU A 230 15.16 -12.25 11.50
N ASN A 231 14.21 -11.31 11.50
CA ASN A 231 12.78 -11.65 11.42
C ASN A 231 12.34 -12.01 9.99
N ILE A 232 12.96 -11.46 8.95
CA ILE A 232 12.78 -11.96 7.56
C ILE A 232 13.21 -13.43 7.48
N ALA A 233 14.38 -13.80 8.01
CA ALA A 233 14.83 -15.18 8.02
C ALA A 233 13.92 -16.11 8.83
N LYS A 234 13.42 -15.66 9.99
CA LYS A 234 12.43 -16.41 10.79
C LYS A 234 11.11 -16.61 10.03
N LEU A 235 10.64 -15.57 9.33
CA LEU A 235 9.47 -15.66 8.47
C LEU A 235 9.70 -16.69 7.35
N HIS A 236 10.79 -16.57 6.61
CA HIS A 236 11.17 -17.49 5.54
C HIS A 236 11.23 -18.94 6.02
N ASN A 237 11.81 -19.19 7.20
CA ASN A 237 11.85 -20.53 7.78
C ASN A 237 10.46 -21.08 8.13
N LYS A 238 9.52 -20.23 8.52
CA LYS A 238 8.12 -20.63 8.73
C LYS A 238 7.41 -20.91 7.41
N LEU A 239 7.62 -20.03 6.41
CA LEU A 239 6.97 -20.14 5.10
C LEU A 239 7.35 -21.40 4.33
N LYS A 240 8.51 -22.02 4.61
CA LYS A 240 8.92 -23.32 4.03
C LYS A 240 7.96 -24.48 4.33
N PHE A 241 7.12 -24.38 5.37
CA PHE A 241 6.18 -25.43 5.79
C PHE A 241 4.78 -25.25 5.22
N PHE A 242 4.53 -24.15 4.47
CA PHE A 242 3.24 -23.95 3.82
C PHE A 242 3.17 -24.70 2.49
N ASP A 243 1.98 -25.18 2.17
CA ASP A 243 1.70 -25.70 0.83
C ASP A 243 1.75 -24.55 -0.16
N ILE A 244 2.58 -24.70 -1.19
CA ILE A 244 2.83 -23.66 -2.18
C ILE A 244 1.88 -23.73 -3.39
N ASP A 245 1.04 -24.77 -3.49
CA ASP A 245 0.13 -24.98 -4.62
C ASP A 245 -0.94 -23.88 -4.72
N ASP A 246 -1.29 -23.26 -3.58
CA ASP A 246 -2.24 -22.14 -3.52
C ASP A 246 -1.61 -20.76 -3.82
N PHE A 247 -0.29 -20.71 -4.05
CA PHE A 247 0.43 -19.45 -4.30
C PHE A 247 0.88 -19.34 -5.76
N GLU A 248 0.85 -18.11 -6.28
CA GLU A 248 1.40 -17.82 -7.58
C GLU A 248 2.89 -18.13 -7.62
N GLN A 249 3.33 -18.77 -8.69
CA GLN A 249 4.73 -18.99 -9.01
C GLN A 249 5.06 -18.11 -10.21
N THR A 250 5.65 -16.95 -9.97
CA THR A 250 6.04 -16.01 -11.01
C THR A 250 7.55 -16.05 -11.23
N ASN A 251 7.98 -15.80 -12.45
CA ASN A 251 9.38 -15.61 -12.76
C ASN A 251 9.68 -14.11 -12.77
N ILE A 252 10.08 -13.59 -11.62
CA ILE A 252 10.36 -12.16 -11.45
C ILE A 252 11.54 -11.68 -12.31
N TYR A 253 12.47 -12.58 -12.66
CA TYR A 253 13.57 -12.27 -13.58
C TYR A 253 13.04 -12.04 -15.00
N ASP A 254 12.18 -12.92 -15.51
CA ASP A 254 11.56 -12.74 -16.82
C ASP A 254 10.74 -11.47 -16.88
N ASP A 255 9.97 -11.16 -15.83
CA ASP A 255 9.23 -9.90 -15.72
C ASP A 255 10.15 -8.69 -15.79
N CYS A 256 11.30 -8.75 -15.11
CA CYS A 256 12.31 -7.69 -15.15
C CYS A 256 12.88 -7.53 -16.55
N ILE A 257 13.30 -8.62 -17.21
CA ILE A 257 13.91 -8.60 -18.54
C ILE A 257 12.91 -8.10 -19.60
N ASN A 258 11.65 -8.53 -19.51
CA ASN A 258 10.59 -8.09 -20.42
C ASN A 258 10.29 -6.60 -20.31
N ASN A 259 10.50 -6.00 -19.14
CA ASN A 259 10.29 -4.58 -18.90
C ASN A 259 11.57 -3.72 -19.04
N LEU A 260 12.74 -4.33 -19.15
CA LEU A 260 14.02 -3.63 -19.14
C LEU A 260 14.14 -2.59 -20.25
N ASP A 261 13.69 -2.89 -21.47
CA ASP A 261 13.76 -1.95 -22.59
C ASP A 261 12.84 -0.72 -22.39
N LYS A 262 11.70 -0.90 -21.74
CA LYS A 262 10.81 0.20 -21.33
C LYS A 262 11.48 1.07 -20.26
N VAL A 263 12.01 0.44 -19.23
CA VAL A 263 12.64 1.15 -18.10
C VAL A 263 13.93 1.83 -18.55
N LYS A 264 14.71 1.21 -19.44
CA LYS A 264 15.89 1.80 -20.06
C LYS A 264 15.57 3.15 -20.70
N LYS A 265 14.45 3.26 -21.43
CA LYS A 265 14.01 4.54 -22.04
C LYS A 265 13.60 5.56 -20.98
N LEU A 266 12.83 5.12 -19.96
CA LEU A 266 12.35 6.01 -18.90
C LEU A 266 13.49 6.53 -18.00
N ALA A 267 14.42 5.65 -17.62
CA ALA A 267 15.54 5.97 -16.74
C ALA A 267 16.81 6.39 -17.47
N ASN A 268 16.81 6.38 -18.82
CA ASN A 268 17.98 6.67 -19.66
C ASN A 268 19.22 5.80 -19.32
N LEU A 269 19.00 4.49 -19.14
CA LEU A 269 20.10 3.55 -18.84
C LEU A 269 20.94 3.27 -20.08
N SER A 270 22.25 3.04 -19.89
CA SER A 270 23.18 2.73 -20.98
C SER A 270 22.94 1.32 -21.55
N ASN A 271 23.33 1.11 -22.82
CA ASN A 271 23.35 -0.23 -23.43
C ASN A 271 24.28 -1.15 -22.65
N GLU A 272 25.46 -0.64 -22.29
CA GLU A 272 26.49 -1.38 -21.56
C GLU A 272 25.94 -1.92 -20.22
N PHE A 273 25.22 -1.09 -19.46
CA PHE A 273 24.57 -1.53 -18.22
C PHE A 273 23.55 -2.66 -18.49
N CYS A 274 22.68 -2.48 -19.47
CA CYS A 274 21.64 -3.47 -19.77
C CYS A 274 22.22 -4.81 -20.24
N ASP A 275 23.25 -4.77 -21.08
CA ASP A 275 23.89 -5.98 -21.61
C ASP A 275 24.68 -6.69 -20.50
N LYS A 276 25.42 -5.96 -19.67
CA LYS A 276 26.11 -6.49 -18.51
C LYS A 276 25.13 -7.12 -17.52
N TYR A 277 24.05 -6.40 -17.20
CA TYR A 277 23.00 -6.88 -16.30
C TYR A 277 22.38 -8.19 -16.79
N LYS A 278 21.95 -8.26 -18.05
CA LYS A 278 21.38 -9.49 -18.65
C LYS A 278 22.33 -10.67 -18.59
N ASN A 279 23.61 -10.44 -18.93
CA ASN A 279 24.62 -11.50 -18.98
C ASN A 279 25.03 -12.00 -17.60
N GLU A 280 25.38 -11.10 -16.69
CA GLU A 280 25.89 -11.46 -15.37
C GLU A 280 24.79 -12.00 -14.46
N PHE A 281 23.62 -11.35 -14.43
CA PHE A 281 22.51 -11.83 -13.63
C PHE A 281 21.88 -13.10 -14.22
N GLY A 282 21.77 -13.21 -15.55
CA GLY A 282 21.30 -14.41 -16.22
C GLY A 282 22.11 -15.66 -15.87
N ASN A 283 23.43 -15.52 -15.67
CA ASN A 283 24.28 -16.62 -15.23
C ASN A 283 24.12 -17.03 -13.76
N LEU A 284 23.48 -16.18 -12.95
CA LEU A 284 23.26 -16.41 -11.52
C LEU A 284 21.86 -16.93 -11.21
N ILE A 285 20.84 -16.52 -11.98
CA ILE A 285 19.43 -16.70 -11.64
C ILE A 285 19.06 -18.16 -11.34
N ASP A 286 19.52 -19.11 -12.16
CA ASP A 286 19.22 -20.54 -11.99
C ASP A 286 19.86 -21.17 -10.75
N LYS A 287 20.79 -20.45 -10.08
CA LYS A 287 21.47 -20.89 -8.87
C LYS A 287 20.83 -20.35 -7.60
N LEU A 288 19.89 -19.43 -7.75
CA LEU A 288 19.27 -18.76 -6.62
C LEU A 288 18.09 -19.57 -6.08
N PRO A 289 18.02 -19.80 -4.77
CA PRO A 289 16.91 -20.53 -4.18
C PRO A 289 15.62 -19.72 -4.24
N THR A 290 14.54 -20.44 -4.55
CA THR A 290 13.17 -19.93 -4.53
C THR A 290 12.39 -20.56 -3.38
N GLN A 291 11.48 -19.82 -2.81
CA GLN A 291 10.52 -20.27 -1.78
C GLN A 291 9.32 -19.32 -1.72
N LEU A 292 8.34 -19.63 -0.90
CA LEU A 292 7.30 -18.68 -0.55
C LEU A 292 7.92 -17.48 0.21
N ILE A 293 7.67 -16.27 -0.28
CA ILE A 293 8.17 -14.99 0.25
C ILE A 293 7.01 -14.04 0.54
N HIS A 294 7.26 -12.99 1.32
CA HIS A 294 6.27 -11.94 1.60
C HIS A 294 6.07 -11.01 0.41
N ARG A 295 7.15 -10.68 -0.31
CA ARG A 295 7.24 -9.81 -1.47
C ARG A 295 7.01 -8.31 -1.22
N ASP A 296 6.44 -7.90 -0.10
CA ASP A 296 6.16 -6.49 0.22
C ASP A 296 6.64 -6.10 1.62
N ILE A 297 7.89 -6.43 1.96
CA ILE A 297 8.50 -6.07 3.25
C ILE A 297 8.96 -4.62 3.22
N ASN A 298 8.04 -3.69 3.41
CA ASN A 298 8.32 -2.27 3.57
C ASN A 298 8.09 -1.82 5.03
N PRO A 299 8.59 -0.63 5.47
CA PRO A 299 8.44 -0.16 6.85
C PRO A 299 7.00 -0.12 7.35
N SER A 300 6.02 0.17 6.49
CA SER A 300 4.60 0.24 6.88
C SER A 300 3.98 -1.16 7.12
N ASN A 301 4.61 -2.22 6.62
CA ASN A 301 4.17 -3.61 6.82
C ASN A 301 4.91 -4.30 7.98
N MET A 302 5.63 -3.53 8.80
CA MET A 302 6.33 -4.01 10.00
C MET A 302 5.76 -3.36 11.26
N ILE A 303 5.36 -4.16 12.23
CA ILE A 303 4.82 -3.69 13.50
C ILE A 303 5.88 -3.86 14.60
N PHE A 304 6.18 -2.75 15.30
CA PHE A 304 7.11 -2.69 16.41
C PHE A 304 6.43 -2.18 17.68
N ALA A 305 6.82 -2.71 18.84
CA ALA A 305 6.49 -2.15 20.15
C ALA A 305 7.79 -1.64 20.80
N GLY A 306 8.04 -0.34 20.68
CA GLY A 306 9.35 0.24 20.93
C GLY A 306 10.39 -0.34 19.95
N LYS A 307 11.45 -0.99 20.46
CA LYS A 307 12.48 -1.67 19.63
C LYS A 307 12.17 -3.14 19.36
N GLU A 308 11.11 -3.68 19.94
CA GLU A 308 10.75 -5.08 19.78
C GLU A 308 9.91 -5.28 18.51
N PHE A 309 10.40 -6.10 17.58
CA PHE A 309 9.62 -6.53 16.42
C PHE A 309 8.46 -7.44 16.85
N LYS A 310 7.26 -7.17 16.37
CA LYS A 310 6.06 -7.94 16.69
C LYS A 310 5.62 -8.84 15.53
N SER A 311 5.49 -8.28 14.33
CA SER A 311 5.05 -9.06 13.16
C SER A 311 5.25 -8.30 11.85
N PHE A 312 5.27 -9.07 10.75
CA PHE A 312 4.90 -8.58 9.44
C PHE A 312 3.38 -8.64 9.27
N VAL A 313 2.86 -7.76 8.42
CA VAL A 313 1.43 -7.68 8.05
C VAL A 313 1.31 -7.44 6.55
N ASP A 314 0.11 -7.67 6.00
CA ASP A 314 -0.21 -7.44 4.59
C ASP A 314 0.48 -8.42 3.61
N PHE A 315 0.01 -9.67 3.64
CA PHE A 315 0.53 -10.77 2.82
C PHE A 315 -0.14 -10.89 1.43
N ASP A 316 -0.79 -9.83 0.93
CA ASP A 316 -1.55 -9.87 -0.34
C ASP A 316 -0.69 -10.27 -1.53
N LEU A 317 0.57 -9.84 -1.55
CA LEU A 317 1.51 -10.06 -2.64
C LEU A 317 2.39 -11.31 -2.47
N SER A 318 2.22 -12.08 -1.38
CA SER A 318 3.02 -13.29 -1.14
C SER A 318 2.96 -14.25 -2.33
N GLU A 319 4.12 -14.75 -2.73
CA GLU A 319 4.28 -15.66 -3.88
C GLU A 319 5.53 -16.52 -3.74
N VAL A 320 5.66 -17.55 -4.58
CA VAL A 320 6.90 -18.33 -4.66
C VAL A 320 7.88 -17.62 -5.59
N ASN A 321 8.99 -17.14 -5.04
CA ASN A 321 10.00 -16.40 -5.78
C ASN A 321 11.37 -16.44 -5.09
N LEU A 322 12.35 -15.66 -5.62
CA LEU A 322 13.72 -15.58 -5.09
C LEU A 322 13.72 -15.23 -3.60
N ARG A 323 14.36 -16.07 -2.77
CA ARG A 323 14.44 -15.86 -1.32
C ARG A 323 15.05 -14.52 -0.93
N ILE A 324 16.10 -14.09 -1.63
CA ILE A 324 16.79 -12.83 -1.33
C ILE A 324 15.99 -11.58 -1.74
N PHE A 325 14.89 -11.76 -2.48
CA PHE A 325 14.05 -10.63 -2.92
C PHE A 325 13.55 -9.80 -1.73
N ASP A 326 13.06 -10.43 -0.67
CA ASP A 326 12.51 -9.73 0.50
C ASP A 326 13.55 -8.84 1.20
N ILE A 327 14.82 -9.27 1.26
CA ILE A 327 15.90 -8.46 1.82
C ILE A 327 16.17 -7.24 0.94
N CYS A 328 16.31 -7.46 -0.37
CA CYS A 328 16.58 -6.42 -1.34
C CYS A 328 15.41 -5.42 -1.43
N TYR A 329 14.18 -5.93 -1.47
CA TYR A 329 12.98 -5.10 -1.46
C TYR A 329 12.88 -4.26 -0.17
N CYS A 330 13.16 -4.85 0.98
CA CYS A 330 13.19 -4.11 2.25
C CYS A 330 14.21 -2.96 2.22
N ALA A 331 15.42 -3.22 1.73
CA ALA A 331 16.46 -2.19 1.61
C ALA A 331 16.05 -1.05 0.65
N THR A 332 15.46 -1.39 -0.50
CA THR A 332 14.99 -0.38 -1.47
C THR A 332 13.75 0.35 -1.00
N ALA A 333 12.83 -0.29 -0.27
CA ALA A 333 11.68 0.35 0.34
C ALA A 333 12.09 1.38 1.41
N ILE A 334 13.07 1.05 2.25
CA ILE A 334 13.66 1.99 3.20
C ILE A 334 14.33 3.16 2.45
N LEU A 335 15.09 2.87 1.39
CA LEU A 335 15.70 3.91 0.54
C LEU A 335 14.62 4.83 -0.03
N SER A 336 13.53 4.29 -0.57
CA SER A 336 12.44 5.06 -1.17
C SER A 336 11.79 6.03 -0.18
N GLU A 337 11.54 5.60 1.05
CA GLU A 337 10.96 6.46 2.09
C GLU A 337 11.92 7.58 2.54
N CYS A 338 13.23 7.30 2.51
CA CYS A 338 14.27 8.21 3.02
C CYS A 338 14.94 9.03 1.92
N PHE A 339 14.69 8.76 0.63
CA PHE A 339 15.44 9.30 -0.50
C PHE A 339 15.40 10.84 -0.56
N ASN A 340 14.27 11.44 -0.28
CA ASN A 340 14.11 12.89 -0.25
C ASN A 340 14.78 13.55 0.99
N ASN A 341 15.16 12.78 1.99
CA ASN A 341 15.87 13.22 3.18
C ASN A 341 17.40 13.22 3.01
N GLN A 342 17.87 13.10 1.77
CA GLN A 342 19.29 13.09 1.39
C GLN A 342 20.09 11.99 2.12
N ILE A 343 19.53 10.79 2.22
CA ILE A 343 20.26 9.62 2.69
C ILE A 343 21.55 9.46 1.86
N ASN A 344 22.70 9.34 2.51
CA ASN A 344 23.93 9.05 1.81
C ASN A 344 24.12 7.55 1.59
N PHE A 345 25.00 7.18 0.65
CA PHE A 345 25.19 5.79 0.24
C PHE A 345 25.76 4.94 1.39
N GLU A 346 26.68 5.48 2.19
CA GLU A 346 27.29 4.77 3.30
C GLU A 346 26.25 4.34 4.35
N VAL A 347 25.33 5.22 4.71
CA VAL A 347 24.25 4.89 5.67
C VAL A 347 23.30 3.85 5.09
N TRP A 348 22.92 3.97 3.82
CA TRP A 348 22.09 2.98 3.17
C TRP A 348 22.81 1.62 3.04
N GLN A 349 24.07 1.64 2.68
CA GLN A 349 24.92 0.42 2.62
C GLN A 349 25.00 -0.26 4.00
N GLU A 350 25.15 0.53 5.06
CA GLU A 350 25.15 -0.01 6.43
C GLU A 350 23.80 -0.66 6.79
N ILE A 351 22.67 -0.08 6.38
CA ILE A 351 21.34 -0.67 6.54
C ILE A 351 21.25 -2.01 5.80
N LEU A 352 21.66 -2.06 4.53
CA LEU A 352 21.69 -3.28 3.72
C LEU A 352 22.57 -4.36 4.37
N ASP A 353 23.79 -3.99 4.80
CA ASP A 353 24.71 -4.89 5.48
C ASP A 353 24.13 -5.44 6.78
N ASN A 354 23.43 -4.62 7.55
CA ASN A 354 22.76 -5.03 8.77
C ASN A 354 21.57 -5.97 8.50
N LEU A 355 20.77 -5.74 7.45
CA LEU A 355 19.73 -6.68 6.99
C LEU A 355 20.34 -8.05 6.67
N ILE A 356 21.41 -8.08 5.88
CA ILE A 356 22.14 -9.31 5.50
C ILE A 356 22.74 -10.00 6.73
N LYS A 357 23.42 -9.25 7.61
CA LYS A 357 23.99 -9.80 8.86
C LYS A 357 22.90 -10.40 9.75
N GLY A 358 21.77 -9.69 9.90
CA GLY A 358 20.64 -10.17 10.68
C GLY A 358 20.06 -11.46 10.11
N TYR A 359 19.83 -11.50 8.80
CA TYR A 359 19.37 -12.70 8.12
C TYR A 359 20.30 -13.90 8.34
N ASN A 360 21.60 -13.69 8.14
CA ASN A 360 22.62 -14.73 8.28
C ASN A 360 22.80 -15.28 9.70
N ARG A 361 22.26 -14.61 10.73
CA ARG A 361 22.22 -15.15 12.11
C ARG A 361 21.22 -16.29 12.26
N ILE A 362 20.22 -16.34 11.41
CA ILE A 362 19.10 -17.31 11.50
C ILE A 362 19.16 -18.33 10.36
N ASP A 363 19.38 -17.87 9.13
CA ASP A 363 19.51 -18.73 7.94
C ASP A 363 20.55 -18.13 6.97
N SER A 364 21.56 -18.88 6.65
CA SER A 364 22.69 -18.36 5.87
C SER A 364 22.34 -18.21 4.39
N LEU A 365 22.70 -17.06 3.83
CA LEU A 365 22.69 -16.84 2.38
C LEU A 365 23.90 -17.55 1.73
N SER A 366 23.68 -18.15 0.58
CA SER A 366 24.73 -18.75 -0.23
C SER A 366 25.63 -17.68 -0.86
N LYS A 367 26.80 -18.10 -1.34
CA LYS A 367 27.73 -17.20 -2.05
C LYS A 367 27.11 -16.62 -3.33
N ASP A 368 26.26 -17.38 -4.01
CA ASP A 368 25.60 -16.92 -5.23
C ASP A 368 24.49 -15.92 -4.90
N GLU A 369 23.75 -16.09 -3.79
CA GLU A 369 22.80 -15.10 -3.31
C GLU A 369 23.48 -13.78 -2.96
N ILE A 370 24.58 -13.81 -2.22
CA ILE A 370 25.34 -12.57 -1.88
C ILE A 370 25.84 -11.86 -3.13
N LYS A 371 26.34 -12.60 -4.14
CA LYS A 371 26.75 -12.01 -5.43
C LYS A 371 25.56 -11.44 -6.22
N ALA A 372 24.36 -11.98 -6.04
CA ALA A 372 23.17 -11.56 -6.77
C ALA A 372 22.49 -10.32 -6.17
N ILE A 373 22.81 -9.93 -4.92
CA ILE A 373 22.18 -8.80 -4.23
C ILE A 373 22.16 -7.52 -5.09
N PRO A 374 23.26 -7.04 -5.69
CA PRO A 374 23.23 -5.84 -6.52
C PRO A 374 22.25 -5.93 -7.70
N TYR A 375 22.18 -7.11 -8.33
CA TYR A 375 21.28 -7.33 -9.45
C TYR A 375 19.82 -7.40 -9.01
N VAL A 376 19.54 -8.02 -7.86
CA VAL A 376 18.17 -8.10 -7.32
C VAL A 376 17.68 -6.73 -6.82
N ILE A 377 18.56 -5.89 -6.28
CA ILE A 377 18.24 -4.49 -5.97
C ILE A 377 17.83 -3.74 -7.25
N CYS A 378 18.60 -3.83 -8.33
CA CYS A 378 18.22 -3.24 -9.61
C CYS A 378 16.93 -3.86 -10.18
N LEU A 379 16.71 -5.17 -10.02
CA LEU A 379 15.48 -5.86 -10.41
C LEU A 379 14.27 -5.26 -9.72
N VAL A 380 14.33 -5.03 -8.40
CA VAL A 380 13.25 -4.41 -7.63
C VAL A 380 12.89 -3.05 -8.23
N GLU A 381 13.88 -2.19 -8.46
CA GLU A 381 13.64 -0.86 -9.03
C GLU A 381 13.05 -0.93 -10.46
N ILE A 382 13.58 -1.82 -11.30
CA ILE A 382 13.08 -2.01 -12.68
C ILE A 382 11.61 -2.41 -12.67
N ILE A 383 11.22 -3.37 -11.82
CA ILE A 383 9.83 -3.82 -11.70
C ILE A 383 8.94 -2.72 -11.14
N CYS A 384 9.40 -2.02 -10.10
CA CYS A 384 8.66 -0.90 -9.51
C CYS A 384 8.41 0.21 -10.53
N ILE A 385 9.42 0.64 -11.30
CA ILE A 385 9.27 1.63 -12.37
C ILE A 385 8.30 1.12 -13.45
N ALA A 386 8.45 -0.13 -13.89
CA ALA A 386 7.60 -0.72 -14.90
C ALA A 386 6.13 -0.80 -14.47
N TYR A 387 5.88 -1.10 -13.18
CA TYR A 387 4.55 -1.16 -12.61
C TYR A 387 3.96 0.23 -12.40
N PHE A 388 4.67 1.10 -11.67
CA PHE A 388 4.17 2.44 -11.30
C PHE A 388 3.91 3.32 -12.54
N SER A 389 4.74 3.23 -13.57
CA SER A 389 4.56 3.98 -14.81
C SER A 389 3.31 3.62 -15.63
N LYS A 390 2.53 2.63 -15.19
CA LYS A 390 1.24 2.28 -15.81
C LYS A 390 0.07 3.12 -15.26
N TYR A 391 0.26 3.79 -14.10
CA TYR A 391 -0.83 4.41 -13.35
C TYR A 391 -0.50 5.84 -12.98
N ASP A 392 -1.38 6.77 -13.32
CA ASP A 392 -1.22 8.20 -13.06
C ASP A 392 -1.02 8.52 -11.58
N LYS A 393 -1.66 7.74 -10.69
CA LYS A 393 -1.53 7.91 -9.23
C LYS A 393 -0.14 7.66 -8.67
N PHE A 394 0.74 7.03 -9.44
CA PHE A 394 2.10 6.68 -9.04
C PHE A 394 3.18 7.50 -9.75
N GLU A 395 2.82 8.63 -10.38
CA GLU A 395 3.77 9.50 -11.10
C GLU A 395 4.97 9.87 -10.22
N GLU A 396 4.72 10.38 -9.01
CA GLU A 396 5.79 10.76 -8.06
C GLU A 396 6.66 9.56 -7.62
N LEU A 397 6.04 8.38 -7.44
CA LEU A 397 6.79 7.15 -7.14
C LEU A 397 7.61 6.68 -8.32
N THR A 398 7.10 6.81 -9.54
CA THR A 398 7.84 6.48 -10.77
C THR A 398 9.09 7.33 -10.89
N GLU A 399 8.98 8.65 -10.74
CA GLU A 399 10.12 9.59 -10.80
C GLU A 399 11.15 9.29 -9.70
N ARG A 400 10.68 8.99 -8.48
CA ARG A 400 11.55 8.63 -7.36
C ARG A 400 12.32 7.35 -7.64
N ASN A 401 11.66 6.27 -8.08
CA ASN A 401 12.32 5.01 -8.38
C ASN A 401 13.29 5.14 -9.57
N ILE A 402 12.98 5.96 -10.58
CA ILE A 402 13.93 6.30 -11.65
C ILE A 402 15.19 6.96 -11.06
N SER A 403 15.02 7.90 -10.15
CA SER A 403 16.14 8.61 -9.50
C SER A 403 16.95 7.66 -8.62
N MET A 404 16.28 6.77 -7.90
CA MET A 404 16.91 5.73 -7.08
C MET A 404 17.70 4.73 -7.93
N LEU A 405 17.15 4.24 -9.03
CA LEU A 405 17.86 3.32 -9.92
C LEU A 405 19.15 3.94 -10.48
N LYS A 406 19.10 5.21 -10.89
CA LYS A 406 20.30 5.95 -11.34
C LYS A 406 21.33 6.05 -10.22
N TRP A 407 20.90 6.50 -9.04
CA TRP A 407 21.74 6.65 -7.88
C TRP A 407 22.41 5.31 -7.46
N LEU A 408 21.66 4.20 -7.48
CA LEU A 408 22.18 2.86 -7.21
C LEU A 408 23.21 2.42 -8.25
N THR A 409 22.92 2.60 -9.55
CA THR A 409 23.84 2.21 -10.64
C THR A 409 25.13 3.03 -10.69
N GLU A 410 25.14 4.23 -10.12
CA GLU A 410 26.33 5.10 -10.02
C GLU A 410 27.22 4.76 -8.81
N ASN A 411 26.66 4.14 -7.76
CA ASN A 411 27.35 3.90 -6.50
C ASN A 411 27.65 2.40 -6.22
N MET A 412 26.97 1.47 -6.88
CA MET A 412 27.18 0.02 -6.78
C MET A 412 28.10 -0.49 -7.88
#